data_4b60522570eb8df5e7b04515707ed360
#
_entry.id   4b60522570eb8df5e7b04515707ed360
#
_cell.length_a   1.000
_cell.length_b   1.000
_cell.length_c   1.000
_cell.angle_alpha   90.00
_cell.angle_beta   90.00
_cell.angle_gamma   90.00
#
_symmetry.space_group_name_H-M   'P 1'
#
loop_
_entity.id
_entity.type
_entity.pdbx_description
1 polymer ?
#
loop_
_entity_poly.entity_id
_entity_poly.type
_entity_poly.pdbx_seq_one_letter_code
_entity_poly.pdbx_strand_id
1 'polypeptide(L)'
;YEIPLELTPIKDNGKYNNNSYDDRVSVWPESNMFDFDLEMLVDLKRLRNKNGVSYNQLYTGYDPQKPNNRIAVIGNPSLGEVKTIMIGVRNHADANRSVEVWVNELRLQEFTNEGGWAAQGNLNIQLSDIGSLSATGKMVTAGFGGIEQTVSERSDKDDYQYQFTTSADLGRLLPEKAKVTVPIYYSYSK
;
A
#
# COMPACT_ATOMS: atom_id res chain seq x y z
N TYR A 1 13.54 -8.30 7.57
CA TYR A 1 12.90 -8.98 8.69
C TYR A 1 13.77 -10.13 9.15
N GLU A 2 14.02 -10.26 10.43
CA GLU A 2 14.94 -11.23 11.01
C GLU A 2 14.25 -11.89 12.21
N ILE A 3 14.28 -13.21 12.25
CA ILE A 3 13.71 -14.01 13.34
C ILE A 3 14.82 -14.79 14.04
N PRO A 4 14.74 -15.00 15.34
CA PRO A 4 15.61 -15.96 16.01
C PRO A 4 15.25 -17.38 15.52
N LEU A 5 16.21 -18.07 14.93
CA LEU A 5 15.98 -19.41 14.38
C LEU A 5 16.09 -20.45 15.49
N GLU A 6 15.02 -21.20 15.72
CA GLU A 6 15.02 -22.39 16.56
C GLU A 6 15.63 -23.56 15.79
N LEU A 7 16.69 -24.15 16.34
CA LEU A 7 17.40 -25.26 15.73
C LEU A 7 16.95 -26.59 16.34
N THR A 8 16.57 -27.52 15.50
CA THR A 8 16.27 -28.88 15.90
C THR A 8 17.58 -29.67 16.00
N PRO A 9 17.90 -30.31 17.12
CA PRO A 9 19.08 -31.15 17.24
C PRO A 9 19.00 -32.34 16.27
N ILE A 10 20.14 -32.67 15.66
CA ILE A 10 20.27 -33.88 14.86
C ILE A 10 20.08 -35.08 15.79
N LYS A 11 19.23 -36.03 15.41
CA LYS A 11 19.04 -37.29 16.15
C LYS A 11 20.35 -38.07 16.16
N ASP A 12 20.61 -38.80 17.24
CA ASP A 12 21.84 -39.59 17.42
C ASP A 12 22.13 -40.59 16.28
N ASN A 13 21.10 -41.04 15.61
CA ASN A 13 21.20 -41.93 14.46
C ASN A 13 21.33 -41.21 13.10
N GLY A 14 21.33 -39.87 13.10
CA GLY A 14 21.40 -39.06 11.88
C GLY A 14 20.24 -39.24 10.90
N LYS A 15 19.17 -39.93 11.32
CA LYS A 15 18.05 -40.29 10.43
C LYS A 15 16.83 -39.46 10.78
N TYR A 16 16.36 -38.74 9.81
CA TYR A 16 15.08 -38.05 9.80
C TYR A 16 14.04 -38.94 9.09
N ASN A 17 12.90 -39.17 9.72
CA ASN A 17 11.82 -39.95 9.13
C ASN A 17 10.68 -39.01 8.69
N ASN A 18 10.62 -38.71 7.41
CA ASN A 18 9.59 -37.85 6.83
C ASN A 18 8.16 -38.41 6.91
N ASN A 19 8.00 -39.69 7.24
CA ASN A 19 6.69 -40.32 7.50
C ASN A 19 6.25 -40.14 8.95
N SER A 20 7.16 -39.82 9.87
CA SER A 20 6.84 -39.52 11.26
C SER A 20 6.28 -38.10 11.39
N TYR A 21 5.11 -37.97 12.00
CA TYR A 21 4.53 -36.66 12.32
C TYR A 21 5.44 -35.86 13.23
N ASP A 22 5.96 -36.47 14.28
CA ASP A 22 6.84 -35.79 15.26
C ASP A 22 8.15 -35.31 14.63
N ASP A 23 8.74 -36.08 13.73
CA ASP A 23 9.95 -35.67 13.01
C ASP A 23 9.67 -34.47 12.10
N ARG A 24 8.53 -34.48 11.41
CA ARG A 24 8.13 -33.34 10.58
C ARG A 24 7.92 -32.06 11.38
N VAL A 25 7.15 -32.15 12.47
CA VAL A 25 6.89 -31.01 13.35
C VAL A 25 8.18 -30.49 13.98
N SER A 26 9.09 -31.37 14.39
CA SER A 26 10.36 -30.96 14.97
C SER A 26 11.27 -30.18 14.03
N VAL A 27 11.17 -30.41 12.71
CA VAL A 27 11.98 -29.71 11.69
C VAL A 27 11.35 -28.43 11.22
N TRP A 28 10.04 -28.28 11.42
CA TRP A 28 9.25 -27.10 11.05
C TRP A 28 8.57 -26.48 12.29
N PRO A 29 9.34 -26.03 13.29
CA PRO A 29 8.73 -25.39 14.46
C PRO A 29 8.03 -24.08 14.03
N GLU A 30 6.87 -23.84 14.61
CA GLU A 30 6.05 -22.65 14.31
C GLU A 30 6.82 -21.34 14.58
N SER A 31 7.74 -21.36 15.55
CA SER A 31 8.62 -20.23 15.88
C SER A 31 9.50 -19.78 14.69
N ASN A 32 9.79 -20.67 13.76
CA ASN A 32 10.56 -20.37 12.55
C ASN A 32 9.72 -19.86 11.37
N MET A 33 8.41 -19.70 11.56
CA MET A 33 7.54 -19.20 10.50
C MET A 33 7.71 -17.70 10.31
N PHE A 34 8.01 -17.30 9.06
CA PHE A 34 8.00 -15.91 8.59
C PHE A 34 6.56 -15.49 8.29
N ASP A 35 5.82 -15.19 9.32
CA ASP A 35 4.47 -14.66 9.23
C ASP A 35 4.45 -13.27 9.85
N PHE A 36 4.29 -12.24 9.03
CA PHE A 36 4.32 -10.85 9.45
C PHE A 36 3.56 -9.95 8.51
N ASP A 37 3.01 -8.89 9.07
CA ASP A 37 2.31 -7.86 8.33
C ASP A 37 3.30 -6.96 7.58
N LEU A 38 3.09 -6.79 6.28
CA LEU A 38 3.93 -5.92 5.45
C LEU A 38 3.78 -4.43 5.83
N GLU A 39 2.66 -4.03 6.42
CA GLU A 39 2.44 -2.64 6.83
C GLU A 39 3.46 -2.19 7.88
N MET A 40 3.89 -3.09 8.78
CA MET A 40 4.90 -2.73 9.77
C MET A 40 6.24 -2.30 9.16
N LEU A 41 6.58 -2.82 7.97
CA LEU A 41 7.79 -2.38 7.24
C LEU A 41 7.63 -0.94 6.73
N VAL A 42 6.43 -0.59 6.30
CA VAL A 42 6.07 0.77 5.88
C VAL A 42 6.10 1.71 7.08
N ASP A 43 5.55 1.27 8.21
CA ASP A 43 5.53 2.06 9.44
C ASP A 43 6.92 2.31 10.02
N LEU A 44 7.80 1.31 9.97
CA LEU A 44 9.19 1.51 10.35
C LEU A 44 9.87 2.58 9.48
N LYS A 45 9.61 2.58 8.17
CA LYS A 45 10.10 3.61 7.25
C LYS A 45 9.54 4.98 7.58
N ARG A 46 8.24 5.08 7.87
CA ARG A 46 7.58 6.33 8.30
C ARG A 46 8.19 6.86 9.60
N LEU A 47 8.41 5.97 10.57
CA LEU A 47 9.02 6.32 11.85
C LEU A 47 10.45 6.84 11.68
N ARG A 48 11.27 6.17 10.85
CA ARG A 48 12.61 6.66 10.50
C ARG A 48 12.56 8.08 9.94
N ASN A 49 11.66 8.33 8.99
CA ASN A 49 11.54 9.63 8.35
C ASN A 49 11.07 10.70 9.35
N LYS A 50 10.14 10.36 10.24
CA LYS A 50 9.67 11.24 11.32
C LYS A 50 10.79 11.61 12.28
N ASN A 51 11.68 10.67 12.58
CA ASN A 51 12.83 10.89 13.46
C ASN A 51 14.02 11.57 12.77
N GLY A 52 13.90 11.95 11.49
CA GLY A 52 14.95 12.65 10.75
C GLY A 52 16.21 11.83 10.48
N VAL A 53 16.14 10.48 10.58
CA VAL A 53 17.27 9.62 10.33
C VAL A 53 17.49 9.46 8.82
N SER A 54 18.76 9.63 8.40
CA SER A 54 19.13 9.52 6.99
C SER A 54 18.76 8.16 6.40
N TYR A 55 18.28 8.16 5.15
CA TYR A 55 17.97 6.92 4.43
C TYR A 55 19.22 6.06 4.12
N ASN A 56 20.42 6.63 4.20
CA ASN A 56 21.68 5.89 4.03
C ASN A 56 22.09 5.12 5.29
N GLN A 57 21.41 5.33 6.41
CA GLN A 57 21.67 4.63 7.67
C GLN A 57 20.66 3.51 7.88
N LEU A 58 21.14 2.38 8.39
CA LEU A 58 20.27 1.29 8.81
C LEU A 58 19.44 1.74 10.02
N TYR A 59 18.14 1.76 9.86
CA TYR A 59 17.19 2.01 10.94
C TYR A 59 16.52 0.71 11.34
N THR A 60 16.52 0.41 12.63
CA THR A 60 16.04 -0.86 13.18
C THR A 60 14.89 -0.64 14.15
N GLY A 61 14.01 -1.60 14.22
CA GLY A 61 12.93 -1.73 15.18
C GLY A 61 12.64 -3.18 15.46
N TYR A 62 11.60 -3.43 16.20
CA TYR A 62 11.12 -4.77 16.53
C TYR A 62 9.67 -4.91 16.12
N ASP A 63 9.28 -6.15 15.83
CA ASP A 63 7.90 -6.49 15.53
C ASP A 63 7.04 -6.29 16.80
N PRO A 64 5.98 -5.46 16.74
CA PRO A 64 5.14 -5.23 17.90
C PRO A 64 4.42 -6.48 18.42
N GLN A 65 4.13 -7.44 17.54
CA GLN A 65 3.45 -8.68 17.88
C GLN A 65 4.45 -9.78 18.31
N LYS A 66 5.66 -9.74 17.77
CA LYS A 66 6.73 -10.72 18.00
C LYS A 66 8.02 -9.99 18.41
N PRO A 67 8.15 -9.54 19.69
CA PRO A 67 9.22 -8.64 20.12
C PRO A 67 10.65 -9.16 19.95
N ASN A 68 10.81 -10.45 19.75
CA ASN A 68 12.12 -11.06 19.47
C ASN A 68 12.52 -10.93 17.98
N ASN A 69 11.56 -10.57 17.12
CA ASN A 69 11.80 -10.42 15.70
C ASN A 69 12.24 -8.99 15.40
N ARG A 70 13.32 -8.86 14.66
CA ARG A 70 13.89 -7.56 14.30
C ARG A 70 13.48 -7.16 12.90
N ILE A 71 13.07 -5.92 12.76
CA ILE A 71 12.84 -5.27 11.47
C ILE A 71 13.92 -4.21 11.21
N ALA A 72 14.31 -4.06 9.97
CA ALA A 72 15.27 -3.04 9.60
C ALA A 72 14.95 -2.46 8.22
N VAL A 73 15.25 -1.17 8.04
CA VAL A 73 15.10 -0.48 6.77
C VAL A 73 16.34 0.34 6.47
N ILE A 74 16.79 0.28 5.23
CA ILE A 74 17.84 1.13 4.66
C ILE A 74 17.38 1.59 3.26
N GLY A 75 17.80 2.74 2.82
CA GLY A 75 17.38 3.29 1.54
C GLY A 75 15.96 3.83 1.56
N ASN A 76 15.35 3.89 0.40
CA ASN A 76 13.95 4.28 0.22
C ASN A 76 13.15 3.19 -0.52
N PRO A 77 13.04 1.96 0.06
CA PRO A 77 12.35 0.86 -0.59
C PRO A 77 10.85 1.13 -0.77
N SER A 78 10.27 0.53 -1.82
CA SER A 78 8.84 0.48 -2.06
C SER A 78 8.38 -0.97 -2.13
N LEU A 79 7.33 -1.32 -1.40
CA LEU A 79 6.74 -2.66 -1.46
C LEU A 79 5.96 -2.90 -2.77
N GLY A 80 5.54 -1.84 -3.46
CA GLY A 80 4.91 -1.94 -4.78
C GLY A 80 5.88 -2.31 -5.90
N GLU A 81 7.20 -2.25 -5.66
CA GLU A 81 8.24 -2.48 -6.68
C GLU A 81 9.28 -3.50 -6.23
N VAL A 82 8.87 -4.53 -5.50
CA VAL A 82 9.77 -5.60 -5.07
C VAL A 82 10.26 -6.39 -6.27
N LYS A 83 11.56 -6.32 -6.55
CA LYS A 83 12.20 -7.05 -7.66
C LYS A 83 12.88 -8.33 -7.21
N THR A 84 13.34 -8.38 -5.98
CA THR A 84 14.11 -9.51 -5.46
C THR A 84 13.84 -9.70 -3.98
N ILE A 85 13.66 -10.93 -3.58
CA ILE A 85 13.60 -11.36 -2.19
C ILE A 85 14.81 -12.25 -1.93
N MET A 86 15.53 -11.99 -0.84
CA MET A 86 16.66 -12.79 -0.42
C MET A 86 16.40 -13.35 0.97
N ILE A 87 16.62 -14.64 1.13
CA ILE A 87 16.54 -15.32 2.42
C ILE A 87 17.95 -15.76 2.78
N GLY A 88 18.35 -15.53 4.02
CA GLY A 88 19.68 -15.87 4.49
C GLY A 88 19.68 -16.22 5.97
N VAL A 89 20.76 -16.83 6.41
CA VAL A 89 20.99 -17.19 7.81
C VAL A 89 22.22 -16.45 8.32
N ARG A 90 22.11 -15.90 9.52
CA ARG A 90 23.20 -15.21 10.18
C ARG A 90 23.53 -15.91 11.50
N ASN A 91 24.80 -16.21 11.70
CA ASN A 91 25.28 -16.69 12.99
C ASN A 91 25.66 -15.51 13.90
N HIS A 92 25.01 -15.41 15.05
CA HIS A 92 25.30 -14.41 16.08
C HIS A 92 26.09 -14.99 17.27
N ALA A 93 26.44 -16.29 17.21
CA ALA A 93 27.24 -16.91 18.25
C ALA A 93 28.75 -16.72 17.98
N ASP A 94 29.54 -16.71 19.04
CA ASP A 94 31.00 -16.59 18.94
C ASP A 94 31.66 -17.83 18.32
N ALA A 95 30.98 -18.96 18.26
CA ALA A 95 31.47 -20.20 17.69
C ALA A 95 30.83 -20.51 16.33
N ASN A 96 31.62 -21.13 15.45
CA ASN A 96 31.11 -21.66 14.19
C ASN A 96 30.11 -22.78 14.45
N ARG A 97 28.99 -22.76 13.74
CA ARG A 97 27.95 -23.79 13.78
C ARG A 97 27.68 -24.30 12.37
N SER A 98 27.57 -25.60 12.24
CA SER A 98 27.07 -26.22 11.01
C SER A 98 25.57 -26.37 11.14
N VAL A 99 24.85 -25.82 10.18
CA VAL A 99 23.39 -25.88 10.13
C VAL A 99 22.95 -26.21 8.71
N GLU A 100 21.82 -26.91 8.59
CA GLU A 100 21.10 -27.09 7.35
C GLU A 100 19.76 -26.40 7.49
N VAL A 101 19.42 -25.53 6.55
CA VAL A 101 18.18 -24.72 6.61
C VAL A 101 17.36 -24.98 5.36
N TRP A 102 16.15 -25.40 5.58
CA TRP A 102 15.17 -25.63 4.52
C TRP A 102 14.20 -24.46 4.49
N VAL A 103 13.96 -23.96 3.29
CA VAL A 103 12.98 -22.90 3.04
C VAL A 103 11.84 -23.49 2.22
N ASN A 104 10.64 -23.28 2.67
CA ASN A 104 9.44 -23.77 2.00
C ASN A 104 8.47 -22.61 1.81
N GLU A 105 7.89 -22.54 0.65
CA GLU A 105 6.73 -21.75 0.27
C GLU A 105 6.73 -20.28 0.76
N LEU A 106 7.10 -19.37 -0.13
CA LEU A 106 6.93 -17.95 0.09
C LEU A 106 5.68 -17.47 -0.65
N ARG A 107 4.69 -16.95 0.09
CA ARG A 107 3.44 -16.44 -0.48
C ARG A 107 2.95 -15.22 0.24
N LEU A 108 2.23 -14.37 -0.46
CA LEU A 108 1.41 -13.33 0.13
C LEU A 108 0.06 -13.93 0.50
N GLN A 109 -0.48 -13.48 1.63
CA GLN A 109 -1.81 -13.84 2.13
C GLN A 109 -2.60 -12.57 2.40
N GLU A 110 -3.89 -12.73 2.67
CA GLU A 110 -4.76 -11.61 3.06
C GLU A 110 -4.75 -10.44 2.07
N PHE A 111 -4.85 -10.76 0.78
CA PHE A 111 -5.02 -9.73 -0.23
C PHE A 111 -6.27 -8.91 0.09
N THR A 112 -6.11 -7.60 0.16
CA THR A 112 -7.24 -6.68 0.19
C THR A 112 -8.00 -6.82 -1.13
N ASN A 113 -9.07 -7.62 -1.11
CA ASN A 113 -9.91 -7.85 -2.28
C ASN A 113 -11.22 -7.04 -2.20
N GLU A 114 -11.16 -5.90 -1.53
CA GLU A 114 -12.28 -4.97 -1.49
C GLU A 114 -12.46 -4.35 -2.86
N GLY A 115 -13.66 -4.51 -3.41
CA GLY A 115 -14.05 -3.89 -4.67
C GLY A 115 -14.31 -2.41 -4.46
N GLY A 116 -13.67 -1.56 -5.27
CA GLY A 116 -13.98 -0.14 -5.33
C GLY A 116 -15.14 0.14 -6.30
N TRP A 117 -15.65 1.35 -6.24
CA TRP A 117 -16.63 1.86 -7.17
C TRP A 117 -16.24 3.24 -7.70
N ALA A 118 -16.75 3.59 -8.87
CA ALA A 118 -16.56 4.91 -9.44
C ALA A 118 -17.89 5.45 -9.94
N ALA A 119 -18.05 6.76 -9.80
CA ALA A 119 -19.19 7.49 -10.32
C ALA A 119 -18.72 8.79 -10.99
N GLN A 120 -19.38 9.15 -12.08
CA GLN A 120 -19.19 10.42 -12.74
C GLN A 120 -20.54 11.01 -13.12
N GLY A 121 -20.72 12.30 -12.86
CA GLY A 121 -21.91 13.03 -13.23
C GLY A 121 -21.55 14.36 -13.88
N ASN A 122 -22.33 14.74 -14.89
CA ASN A 122 -22.27 16.03 -15.56
C ASN A 122 -23.65 16.68 -15.52
N LEU A 123 -23.69 17.92 -15.13
CA LEU A 123 -24.88 18.76 -15.17
C LEU A 123 -24.56 20.02 -15.98
N ASN A 124 -25.31 20.25 -17.07
CA ASN A 124 -25.21 21.45 -17.87
C ASN A 124 -26.57 22.10 -17.97
N ILE A 125 -26.66 23.33 -17.52
CA ILE A 125 -27.89 24.12 -17.54
C ILE A 125 -27.63 25.36 -18.38
N GLN A 126 -28.46 25.56 -19.40
CA GLN A 126 -28.48 26.79 -20.16
C GLN A 126 -29.62 27.66 -19.66
N LEU A 127 -29.29 28.85 -19.16
CA LEU A 127 -30.25 29.83 -18.63
C LEU A 127 -30.67 30.81 -19.72
N SER A 128 -31.26 30.28 -20.80
CA SER A 128 -31.63 31.08 -21.96
C SER A 128 -30.49 32.02 -22.38
N ASP A 129 -30.77 33.30 -22.51
CA ASP A 129 -29.82 34.33 -22.92
C ASP A 129 -28.98 34.92 -21.77
N ILE A 130 -29.27 34.51 -20.54
CA ILE A 130 -28.64 35.04 -19.34
C ILE A 130 -27.26 34.40 -19.08
N GLY A 131 -27.11 33.09 -19.36
CA GLY A 131 -25.87 32.42 -19.11
C GLY A 131 -25.96 30.90 -19.10
N SER A 132 -24.90 30.27 -18.61
CA SER A 132 -24.78 28.82 -18.48
C SER A 132 -24.17 28.42 -17.15
N LEU A 133 -24.55 27.24 -16.68
CA LEU A 133 -24.03 26.59 -15.49
C LEU A 133 -23.59 25.19 -15.87
N SER A 134 -22.34 24.85 -15.56
CA SER A 134 -21.83 23.50 -15.73
C SER A 134 -21.24 23.00 -14.41
N ALA A 135 -21.63 21.81 -14.02
CA ALA A 135 -21.07 21.12 -12.87
C ALA A 135 -20.67 19.71 -13.26
N THR A 136 -19.45 19.32 -12.94
CA THR A 136 -18.91 17.98 -13.17
C THR A 136 -18.40 17.42 -11.87
N GLY A 137 -18.78 16.20 -11.54
CA GLY A 137 -18.25 15.45 -10.41
C GLY A 137 -17.73 14.10 -10.85
N LYS A 138 -16.58 13.69 -10.35
CA LYS A 138 -16.01 12.36 -10.51
C LYS A 138 -15.52 11.87 -9.16
N MET A 139 -15.83 10.62 -8.87
CA MET A 139 -15.40 9.93 -7.66
C MET A 139 -14.90 8.53 -8.04
N VAL A 140 -13.75 8.18 -7.53
CA VAL A 140 -13.16 6.84 -7.67
C VAL A 140 -12.71 6.42 -6.28
N THR A 141 -13.14 5.25 -5.81
CA THR A 141 -12.70 4.72 -4.51
C THR A 141 -11.56 3.72 -4.68
N ALA A 142 -10.80 3.52 -3.61
CA ALA A 142 -9.76 2.50 -3.54
C ALA A 142 -10.34 1.13 -3.93
N GLY A 143 -9.55 0.31 -4.62
CA GLY A 143 -9.96 -0.99 -5.13
C GLY A 143 -10.72 -0.96 -6.47
N PHE A 144 -11.08 0.25 -6.99
CA PHE A 144 -11.72 0.36 -8.30
C PHE A 144 -10.70 0.15 -9.42
N GLY A 145 -11.08 -0.68 -10.40
CA GLY A 145 -10.30 -0.93 -11.61
C GLY A 145 -11.14 -1.61 -12.68
N GLY A 146 -10.65 -1.61 -13.91
CA GLY A 146 -11.24 -2.33 -15.03
C GLY A 146 -11.19 -3.86 -14.82
N ILE A 147 -12.05 -4.57 -15.55
CA ILE A 147 -12.13 -6.05 -15.48
C ILE A 147 -10.80 -6.71 -15.86
N GLU A 148 -10.02 -6.06 -16.72
CA GLU A 148 -8.75 -6.58 -17.22
C GLU A 148 -7.54 -6.16 -16.35
N GLN A 149 -7.76 -5.28 -15.36
CA GLN A 149 -6.71 -4.81 -14.48
C GLN A 149 -6.43 -5.80 -13.35
N THR A 150 -5.15 -6.04 -13.12
CA THR A 150 -4.70 -6.79 -11.95
C THR A 150 -4.96 -6.02 -10.66
N VAL A 151 -4.98 -6.70 -9.52
CA VAL A 151 -5.23 -6.06 -8.20
C VAL A 151 -4.24 -4.92 -7.93
N SER A 152 -2.99 -5.06 -8.36
CA SER A 152 -1.94 -4.05 -8.20
C SER A 152 -2.09 -2.81 -9.10
N GLU A 153 -2.93 -2.88 -10.13
CA GLU A 153 -3.18 -1.78 -11.06
C GLU A 153 -4.46 -1.01 -10.72
N ARG A 154 -5.23 -1.50 -9.75
CA ARG A 154 -6.43 -0.80 -9.28
C ARG A 154 -6.07 0.44 -8.49
N SER A 155 -7.02 1.36 -8.37
CA SER A 155 -6.84 2.55 -7.55
C SER A 155 -6.49 2.15 -6.10
N ASP A 156 -5.40 2.69 -5.57
CA ASP A 156 -4.96 2.50 -4.19
C ASP A 156 -5.50 3.57 -3.22
N LYS A 157 -6.18 4.57 -3.77
CA LYS A 157 -6.69 5.74 -3.02
C LYS A 157 -8.04 6.16 -3.53
N ASP A 158 -8.74 6.85 -2.65
CA ASP A 158 -9.95 7.58 -3.02
C ASP A 158 -9.57 8.89 -3.74
N ASP A 159 -10.16 9.08 -4.91
CA ASP A 159 -10.00 10.29 -5.72
C ASP A 159 -11.36 10.96 -5.92
N TYR A 160 -11.43 12.22 -5.54
CA TYR A 160 -12.63 13.06 -5.66
C TYR A 160 -12.29 14.29 -6.47
N GLN A 161 -12.94 14.46 -7.59
CA GLN A 161 -12.76 15.61 -8.47
C GLN A 161 -14.10 16.28 -8.69
N TYR A 162 -14.15 17.58 -8.52
CA TYR A 162 -15.33 18.37 -8.87
C TYR A 162 -14.92 19.68 -9.52
N GLN A 163 -15.69 20.02 -10.53
CA GLN A 163 -15.54 21.26 -11.28
C GLN A 163 -16.90 21.92 -11.39
N PHE A 164 -16.91 23.20 -11.12
CA PHE A 164 -18.07 24.05 -11.25
C PHE A 164 -17.71 25.25 -12.12
N THR A 165 -18.48 25.51 -13.14
CA THR A 165 -18.26 26.66 -14.04
C THR A 165 -19.58 27.34 -14.29
N THR A 166 -19.59 28.65 -14.15
CA THR A 166 -20.76 29.46 -14.50
C THR A 166 -20.34 30.67 -15.32
N SER A 167 -21.12 30.97 -16.31
CA SER A 167 -21.06 32.21 -17.08
C SER A 167 -22.42 32.90 -17.07
N ALA A 168 -22.43 34.18 -16.84
CA ALA A 168 -23.65 34.98 -16.85
C ALA A 168 -23.40 36.36 -17.45
N ASP A 169 -24.35 36.85 -18.22
CA ASP A 169 -24.36 38.24 -18.68
C ASP A 169 -25.46 39.01 -17.91
N LEU A 170 -25.03 39.72 -16.86
CA LEU A 170 -25.93 40.52 -16.03
C LEU A 170 -26.50 41.71 -16.78
N GLY A 171 -25.91 42.11 -17.90
CA GLY A 171 -26.44 43.15 -18.76
C GLY A 171 -27.84 42.83 -19.31
N ARG A 172 -28.16 41.52 -19.44
CA ARG A 172 -29.48 41.04 -19.88
C ARG A 172 -30.59 41.27 -18.85
N LEU A 173 -30.26 41.54 -17.59
CA LEU A 173 -31.22 41.84 -16.53
C LEU A 173 -31.61 43.34 -16.55
N LEU A 174 -30.88 44.16 -17.32
CA LEU A 174 -31.12 45.58 -17.45
C LEU A 174 -32.09 45.83 -18.65
N PRO A 175 -32.85 46.94 -18.64
CA PRO A 175 -33.68 47.29 -19.78
C PRO A 175 -32.84 47.44 -21.05
N GLU A 176 -33.34 46.94 -22.19
CA GLU A 176 -32.65 46.98 -23.48
C GLU A 176 -32.15 48.38 -23.90
N LYS A 177 -32.75 49.42 -23.40
CA LYS A 177 -32.33 50.80 -23.63
C LYS A 177 -30.98 51.15 -23.03
N ALA A 178 -30.52 50.40 -22.02
CA ALA A 178 -29.24 50.63 -21.34
C ALA A 178 -28.05 50.24 -22.22
N LYS A 179 -28.23 49.27 -23.16
CA LYS A 179 -27.15 48.74 -24.05
C LYS A 179 -25.86 48.38 -23.31
N VAL A 180 -25.98 47.81 -22.10
CA VAL A 180 -24.87 47.43 -21.24
C VAL A 180 -24.73 45.91 -21.25
N THR A 181 -23.52 45.42 -21.46
CA THR A 181 -23.17 43.99 -21.35
C THR A 181 -22.22 43.83 -20.17
N VAL A 182 -22.56 42.99 -19.22
CA VAL A 182 -21.73 42.73 -18.01
C VAL A 182 -21.49 41.21 -17.91
N PRO A 183 -20.49 40.67 -18.65
CA PRO A 183 -20.19 39.25 -18.58
C PRO A 183 -19.47 38.94 -17.27
N ILE A 184 -19.95 37.90 -16.58
CA ILE A 184 -19.32 37.30 -15.39
C ILE A 184 -18.97 35.86 -15.73
N TYR A 185 -17.78 35.47 -15.38
CA TYR A 185 -17.31 34.09 -15.47
C TYR A 185 -16.71 33.67 -14.15
N TYR A 186 -17.12 32.52 -13.63
CA TYR A 186 -16.57 31.91 -12.44
C TYR A 186 -16.29 30.44 -12.69
N SER A 187 -15.12 29.98 -12.29
CA SER A 187 -14.72 28.56 -12.35
C SER A 187 -14.06 28.15 -11.05
N TYR A 188 -14.47 27.00 -10.54
CA TYR A 188 -13.89 26.37 -9.37
C TYR A 188 -13.61 24.90 -9.68
N SER A 189 -12.43 24.42 -9.31
CA SER A 189 -12.05 23.00 -9.43
C SER A 189 -11.26 22.55 -8.21
N LYS A 190 -11.48 21.31 -7.81
CA LYS A 190 -10.76 20.67 -6.72
C LYS A 190 -10.52 19.19 -7.05
#